data_523ec081d7411ce9255b1cdb8d6c1a07
#
_entry.id   523ec081d7411ce9255b1cdb8d6c1a07
#
_cell.length_a   1.000
_cell.length_b   1.000
_cell.length_c   1.000
_cell.angle_alpha   90.00
_cell.angle_beta   90.00
_cell.angle_gamma   90.00
#
_symmetry.space_group_name_H-M   'P 1'
#
loop_
_entity.id
_entity.type
_entity.pdbx_description
1 polymer ?
#
loop_
_entity_poly.entity_id
_entity_poly.type
_entity_poly.pdbx_seq_one_letter_code
_entity_poly.pdbx_strand_id
1 'polypeptide(L)'
;MNIPSDLNGKRVVVTGACGVVGSWIAAAFAEAGASLCLTDTSEADLDRLAMNLKGDRFSYAADLRQETEIDGLAAEIALRWGTADILVNNAGVYPSGFLLDIDVEEWDRIFDVNLRAPFLLTRALAKQMIAAQVRGSIINISSGASRKMRRTVVPYCVSKAALDRLTKGFALELAEFGIRVNAVEPGFIAGSKVSLLTEEHVEATSGSIPLGRPSSAADVGNSVLFLASDAAAYMTGSTLTVDGGNSIGSMAVYQAKKSPL
;
A
#
# COMPACT_ATOMS: atom_id res chain seq x y z
N MET A 1 -12.66 -16.60 3.39
CA MET A 1 -13.41 -15.67 2.52
C MET A 1 -13.27 -16.21 1.11
N ASN A 2 -14.34 -16.32 0.34
CA ASN A 2 -14.18 -16.64 -1.07
C ASN A 2 -13.49 -15.44 -1.73
N ILE A 3 -12.34 -15.68 -2.37
CA ILE A 3 -11.65 -14.67 -3.17
C ILE A 3 -12.62 -14.20 -4.24
N PRO A 4 -12.83 -12.88 -4.43
CA PRO A 4 -13.73 -12.39 -5.45
C PRO A 4 -13.33 -12.92 -6.84
N SER A 5 -14.21 -13.64 -7.50
CA SER A 5 -13.96 -14.22 -8.83
C SER A 5 -13.82 -13.16 -9.93
N ASP A 6 -14.26 -11.94 -9.67
CA ASP A 6 -14.17 -10.78 -10.55
C ASP A 6 -12.74 -10.21 -10.71
N LEU A 7 -11.77 -10.70 -9.92
CA LEU A 7 -10.35 -10.32 -10.03
C LEU A 7 -9.57 -11.19 -11.01
N ASN A 8 -10.12 -12.32 -11.43
CA ASN A 8 -9.47 -13.20 -12.41
C ASN A 8 -9.27 -12.47 -13.75
N GLY A 9 -8.05 -12.47 -14.27
CA GLY A 9 -7.66 -11.79 -15.50
C GLY A 9 -7.56 -10.26 -15.40
N LYS A 10 -7.79 -9.65 -14.24
CA LYS A 10 -7.56 -8.21 -14.03
C LYS A 10 -6.06 -7.87 -14.08
N ARG A 11 -5.73 -6.76 -14.70
CA ARG A 11 -4.36 -6.23 -14.85
C ARG A 11 -4.02 -5.34 -13.67
N VAL A 12 -3.11 -5.79 -12.84
CA VAL A 12 -2.81 -5.18 -11.54
C VAL A 12 -1.36 -4.70 -11.49
N VAL A 13 -1.16 -3.44 -11.17
CA VAL A 13 0.16 -2.85 -10.93
C VAL A 13 0.40 -2.78 -9.43
N VAL A 14 1.52 -3.33 -8.95
CA VAL A 14 1.93 -3.28 -7.55
C VAL A 14 3.29 -2.62 -7.44
N THR A 15 3.37 -1.46 -6.77
CA THR A 15 4.63 -0.76 -6.52
C THR A 15 5.27 -1.18 -5.20
N GLY A 16 6.61 -1.16 -5.12
CA GLY A 16 7.32 -1.66 -3.95
C GLY A 16 7.04 -3.15 -3.71
N ALA A 17 6.95 -3.92 -4.81
CA ALA A 17 6.48 -5.30 -4.81
C ALA A 17 7.39 -6.25 -4.02
N CYS A 18 8.69 -5.93 -3.90
CA CYS A 18 9.67 -6.77 -3.20
C CYS A 18 9.70 -6.54 -1.68
N GLY A 19 9.00 -5.52 -1.18
CA GLY A 19 8.79 -5.30 0.25
C GLY A 19 7.88 -6.36 0.88
N VAL A 20 7.84 -6.44 2.22
CA VAL A 20 6.99 -7.40 2.94
C VAL A 20 5.53 -7.25 2.53
N VAL A 21 4.98 -6.05 2.61
CA VAL A 21 3.57 -5.79 2.26
C VAL A 21 3.33 -5.98 0.77
N GLY A 22 4.24 -5.47 -0.08
CA GLY A 22 4.14 -5.61 -1.53
C GLY A 22 4.09 -7.05 -2.00
N SER A 23 4.96 -7.91 -1.43
CA SER A 23 4.99 -9.34 -1.76
C SER A 23 3.71 -10.07 -1.31
N TRP A 24 3.13 -9.69 -0.16
CA TRP A 24 1.85 -10.23 0.29
C TRP A 24 0.70 -9.84 -0.65
N ILE A 25 0.68 -8.59 -1.09
CA ILE A 25 -0.31 -8.07 -2.04
C ILE A 25 -0.17 -8.75 -3.39
N ALA A 26 1.06 -8.87 -3.91
CA ALA A 26 1.33 -9.54 -5.18
C ALA A 26 0.89 -11.02 -5.14
N ALA A 27 1.19 -11.73 -4.05
CA ALA A 27 0.75 -13.11 -3.86
C ALA A 27 -0.78 -13.25 -3.82
N ALA A 28 -1.46 -12.35 -3.09
CA ALA A 28 -2.92 -12.36 -2.99
C ALA A 28 -3.61 -12.16 -4.36
N PHE A 29 -3.12 -11.22 -5.18
CA PHE A 29 -3.64 -11.03 -6.53
C PHE A 29 -3.29 -12.18 -7.48
N ALA A 30 -2.08 -12.76 -7.36
CA ALA A 30 -1.71 -13.94 -8.14
C ALA A 30 -2.63 -15.13 -7.83
N GLU A 31 -2.96 -15.36 -6.55
CA GLU A 31 -3.92 -16.39 -6.13
C GLU A 31 -5.34 -16.11 -6.62
N ALA A 32 -5.71 -14.84 -6.76
CA ALA A 32 -6.99 -14.41 -7.34
C ALA A 32 -7.04 -14.52 -8.87
N GLY A 33 -5.94 -14.93 -9.53
CA GLY A 33 -5.86 -15.12 -10.98
C GLY A 33 -5.63 -13.83 -11.78
N ALA A 34 -5.17 -12.77 -11.15
CA ALA A 34 -4.86 -11.51 -11.82
C ALA A 34 -3.53 -11.61 -12.61
N SER A 35 -3.41 -10.79 -13.67
CA SER A 35 -2.15 -10.52 -14.38
C SER A 35 -1.40 -9.38 -13.69
N LEU A 36 -0.11 -9.55 -13.38
CA LEU A 36 0.63 -8.63 -12.54
C LEU A 36 1.71 -7.84 -13.28
N CYS A 37 1.79 -6.55 -13.03
CA CYS A 37 2.99 -5.73 -13.23
C CYS A 37 3.61 -5.46 -11.86
N LEU A 38 4.80 -5.99 -11.64
CA LEU A 38 5.55 -5.84 -10.40
C LEU A 38 6.63 -4.79 -10.58
N THR A 39 6.66 -3.75 -9.76
CA THR A 39 7.72 -2.74 -9.82
C THR A 39 8.37 -2.51 -8.45
N ASP A 40 9.69 -2.43 -8.49
CA ASP A 40 10.58 -2.10 -7.38
C ASP A 40 11.90 -1.57 -7.98
N THR A 41 12.84 -1.15 -7.15
CA THR A 41 14.14 -0.63 -7.61
C THR A 41 15.13 -1.72 -8.04
N SER A 42 15.01 -2.95 -7.54
CA SER A 42 15.93 -4.06 -7.77
C SER A 42 15.36 -5.09 -8.74
N GLU A 43 15.93 -5.17 -9.95
CA GLU A 43 15.57 -6.17 -10.96
C GLU A 43 15.76 -7.59 -10.42
N ALA A 44 16.86 -7.87 -9.73
CA ALA A 44 17.14 -9.19 -9.16
C ALA A 44 16.15 -9.62 -8.07
N ASP A 45 15.62 -8.67 -7.28
CA ASP A 45 14.59 -8.96 -6.29
C ASP A 45 13.23 -9.18 -6.95
N LEU A 46 12.92 -8.43 -8.01
CA LEU A 46 11.73 -8.62 -8.82
C LEU A 46 11.71 -10.00 -9.49
N ASP A 47 12.83 -10.44 -10.05
CA ASP A 47 12.95 -11.77 -10.66
C ASP A 47 12.73 -12.88 -9.62
N ARG A 48 13.34 -12.74 -8.43
CA ARG A 48 13.12 -13.69 -7.32
C ARG A 48 11.67 -13.74 -6.87
N LEU A 49 11.01 -12.59 -6.76
CA LEU A 49 9.60 -12.53 -6.42
C LEU A 49 8.75 -13.17 -7.52
N ALA A 50 9.00 -12.81 -8.77
CA ALA A 50 8.26 -13.32 -9.91
C ALA A 50 8.33 -14.87 -10.02
N MET A 51 9.49 -15.48 -9.77
CA MET A 51 9.63 -16.95 -9.78
C MET A 51 8.73 -17.66 -8.76
N ASN A 52 8.36 -17.01 -7.67
CA ASN A 52 7.55 -17.59 -6.60
C ASN A 52 6.04 -17.33 -6.76
N LEU A 53 5.63 -16.57 -7.76
CA LEU A 53 4.23 -16.27 -8.03
C LEU A 53 3.70 -17.11 -9.18
N LYS A 54 2.40 -17.43 -9.14
CA LYS A 54 1.69 -18.11 -10.23
C LYS A 54 1.04 -17.07 -11.16
N GLY A 55 0.65 -17.52 -12.35
CA GLY A 55 -0.10 -16.70 -13.29
C GLY A 55 0.76 -15.81 -14.18
N ASP A 56 0.08 -14.98 -14.97
CA ASP A 56 0.69 -14.04 -15.90
C ASP A 56 1.26 -12.84 -15.17
N ARG A 57 2.50 -12.48 -15.49
CA ARG A 57 3.17 -11.34 -14.87
C ARG A 57 4.36 -10.84 -15.67
N PHE A 58 4.69 -9.58 -15.46
CA PHE A 58 5.97 -9.00 -15.87
C PHE A 58 6.51 -8.08 -14.77
N SER A 59 7.81 -7.85 -14.81
CA SER A 59 8.51 -6.95 -13.89
C SER A 59 9.02 -5.73 -14.64
N TYR A 60 9.06 -4.59 -13.94
CA TYR A 60 9.66 -3.36 -14.42
C TYR A 60 10.41 -2.68 -13.27
N ALA A 61 11.74 -2.67 -13.34
CA ALA A 61 12.55 -2.00 -12.35
C ALA A 61 12.47 -0.48 -12.53
N ALA A 62 12.12 0.26 -11.46
CA ALA A 62 12.00 1.71 -11.49
C ALA A 62 12.29 2.35 -10.13
N ASP A 63 13.09 3.41 -10.13
CA ASP A 63 13.16 4.34 -9.02
C ASP A 63 12.04 5.38 -9.13
N LEU A 64 11.00 5.20 -8.33
CA LEU A 64 9.82 6.06 -8.37
C LEU A 64 10.06 7.50 -7.88
N ARG A 65 11.28 7.86 -7.47
CA ARG A 65 11.68 9.25 -7.28
C ARG A 65 11.90 9.99 -8.59
N GLN A 66 12.16 9.23 -9.67
CA GLN A 66 12.43 9.77 -11.00
C GLN A 66 11.15 9.77 -11.85
N GLU A 67 10.70 10.97 -12.25
CA GLU A 67 9.50 11.11 -13.09
C GLU A 67 9.64 10.38 -14.42
N THR A 68 10.83 10.40 -15.01
CA THR A 68 11.12 9.69 -16.27
C THR A 68 10.97 8.18 -16.16
N GLU A 69 11.28 7.59 -14.99
CA GLU A 69 11.11 6.15 -14.76
C GLU A 69 9.64 5.79 -14.49
N ILE A 70 8.89 6.68 -13.84
CA ILE A 70 7.43 6.55 -13.71
C ILE A 70 6.75 6.62 -15.08
N ASP A 71 7.16 7.55 -15.93
CA ASP A 71 6.64 7.66 -17.29
C ASP A 71 6.99 6.42 -18.13
N GLY A 72 8.21 5.88 -17.98
CA GLY A 72 8.63 4.63 -18.60
C GLY A 72 7.78 3.44 -18.16
N LEU A 73 7.51 3.31 -16.85
CA LEU A 73 6.62 2.28 -16.30
C LEU A 73 5.20 2.41 -16.88
N ALA A 74 4.65 3.62 -16.92
CA ALA A 74 3.33 3.87 -17.47
C ALA A 74 3.26 3.57 -18.98
N ALA A 75 4.31 3.87 -19.73
CA ALA A 75 4.42 3.54 -21.15
C ALA A 75 4.49 2.02 -21.38
N GLU A 76 5.24 1.28 -20.57
CA GLU A 76 5.33 -0.18 -20.66
C GLU A 76 3.97 -0.85 -20.33
N ILE A 77 3.24 -0.35 -19.35
CA ILE A 77 1.88 -0.79 -19.04
C ILE A 77 0.95 -0.55 -20.23
N ALA A 78 1.03 0.64 -20.84
CA ALA A 78 0.24 0.96 -22.02
C ALA A 78 0.58 0.06 -23.21
N LEU A 79 1.86 -0.22 -23.43
CA LEU A 79 2.33 -1.09 -24.52
C LEU A 79 1.81 -2.53 -24.36
N ARG A 80 1.86 -3.09 -23.15
CA ARG A 80 1.49 -4.49 -22.90
C ARG A 80 0.00 -4.69 -22.74
N TRP A 81 -0.68 -3.76 -22.10
CA TRP A 81 -2.05 -3.93 -21.65
C TRP A 81 -3.04 -2.88 -22.16
N GLY A 82 -2.55 -1.81 -22.79
CA GLY A 82 -3.34 -0.62 -23.10
C GLY A 82 -3.59 0.22 -21.84
N THR A 83 -3.98 -0.39 -20.74
CA THR A 83 -4.08 0.21 -19.40
C THR A 83 -4.14 -0.88 -18.32
N ALA A 84 -3.93 -0.52 -17.06
CA ALA A 84 -4.24 -1.37 -15.91
C ALA A 84 -5.71 -1.25 -15.50
N ASP A 85 -6.25 -2.27 -14.81
CA ASP A 85 -7.55 -2.23 -14.14
C ASP A 85 -7.40 -1.79 -12.68
N ILE A 86 -6.27 -2.13 -12.06
CA ILE A 86 -6.01 -1.88 -10.65
C ILE A 86 -4.58 -1.35 -10.48
N LEU A 87 -4.44 -0.29 -9.68
CA LEU A 87 -3.15 0.22 -9.22
C LEU A 87 -3.07 0.10 -7.70
N VAL A 88 -1.99 -0.52 -7.19
CA VAL A 88 -1.67 -0.51 -5.77
C VAL A 88 -0.38 0.28 -5.53
N ASN A 89 -0.52 1.51 -5.03
CA ASN A 89 0.58 2.34 -4.58
C ASN A 89 1.03 1.86 -3.19
N ASN A 90 1.96 0.91 -3.18
CA ASN A 90 2.49 0.32 -1.96
C ASN A 90 3.93 0.76 -1.67
N ALA A 91 4.70 1.18 -2.66
CA ALA A 91 6.06 1.67 -2.46
C ALA A 91 6.09 2.73 -1.35
N GLY A 92 7.06 2.59 -0.44
CA GLY A 92 7.20 3.52 0.67
C GLY A 92 8.51 3.30 1.43
N VAL A 93 9.05 4.39 1.94
CA VAL A 93 10.25 4.41 2.77
C VAL A 93 9.90 4.87 4.18
N TYR A 94 10.61 4.32 5.16
CA TYR A 94 10.35 4.49 6.58
C TYR A 94 11.67 4.78 7.33
N PRO A 95 12.31 5.92 7.06
CA PRO A 95 13.51 6.30 7.76
C PRO A 95 13.21 6.75 9.20
N SER A 96 14.19 6.68 10.07
CA SER A 96 14.09 7.12 11.45
C SER A 96 15.17 8.15 11.79
N GLY A 97 14.77 9.20 12.49
CA GLY A 97 15.65 10.26 12.99
C GLY A 97 14.82 11.28 13.76
N PHE A 98 15.45 12.00 14.70
CA PHE A 98 14.75 13.13 15.32
C PHE A 98 14.52 14.23 14.28
N LEU A 99 13.40 14.91 14.37
CA LEU A 99 12.99 15.91 13.37
C LEU A 99 14.02 17.04 13.16
N LEU A 100 14.78 17.37 14.19
CA LEU A 100 15.83 18.39 14.12
C LEU A 100 17.13 17.87 13.46
N ASP A 101 17.27 16.55 13.33
CA ASP A 101 18.49 15.91 12.82
C ASP A 101 18.32 15.38 11.38
N ILE A 102 17.08 15.35 10.87
CA ILE A 102 16.80 14.93 9.50
C ILE A 102 17.21 16.04 8.54
N ASP A 103 18.07 15.73 7.58
CA ASP A 103 18.42 16.65 6.51
C ASP A 103 17.32 16.81 5.47
N VAL A 104 17.46 17.83 4.62
CA VAL A 104 16.43 18.13 3.60
C VAL A 104 16.37 17.04 2.54
N GLU A 105 17.50 16.43 2.19
CA GLU A 105 17.61 15.37 1.21
C GLU A 105 16.83 14.13 1.64
N GLU A 106 16.90 13.75 2.93
CA GLU A 106 16.11 12.64 3.47
C GLU A 106 14.62 13.00 3.56
N TRP A 107 14.30 14.23 3.95
CA TRP A 107 12.92 14.71 3.90
C TRP A 107 12.35 14.61 2.48
N ASP A 108 13.05 15.13 1.48
CA ASP A 108 12.61 15.11 0.09
C ASP A 108 12.47 13.67 -0.42
N ARG A 109 13.41 12.77 -0.10
CA ARG A 109 13.35 11.36 -0.43
C ARG A 109 12.07 10.68 0.09
N ILE A 110 11.68 11.00 1.34
CA ILE A 110 10.46 10.45 1.94
C ILE A 110 9.22 10.91 1.16
N PHE A 111 9.14 12.19 0.85
CA PHE A 111 8.01 12.76 0.15
C PHE A 111 7.96 12.34 -1.33
N ASP A 112 9.10 12.22 -1.97
CA ASP A 112 9.19 11.73 -3.35
C ASP A 112 8.63 10.32 -3.48
N VAL A 113 9.01 9.39 -2.58
CA VAL A 113 8.54 8.00 -2.65
C VAL A 113 7.12 7.86 -2.12
N ASN A 114 6.81 8.46 -0.95
CA ASN A 114 5.56 8.17 -0.24
C ASN A 114 4.36 9.00 -0.73
N LEU A 115 4.59 10.10 -1.42
CA LEU A 115 3.55 11.04 -1.83
C LEU A 115 3.61 11.44 -3.31
N ARG A 116 4.78 11.92 -3.78
CA ARG A 116 4.93 12.38 -5.17
C ARG A 116 4.80 11.24 -6.17
N ALA A 117 5.42 10.09 -5.90
CA ALA A 117 5.31 8.91 -6.75
C ALA A 117 3.86 8.38 -6.89
N PRO A 118 3.09 8.16 -5.80
CA PRO A 118 1.66 7.86 -5.89
C PRO A 118 0.86 8.88 -6.69
N PHE A 119 1.16 10.18 -6.54
CA PHE A 119 0.50 11.23 -7.33
C PHE A 119 0.80 11.08 -8.83
N LEU A 120 2.06 10.95 -9.21
CA LEU A 120 2.47 10.87 -10.61
C LEU A 120 1.95 9.62 -11.30
N LEU A 121 2.11 8.44 -10.66
CA LEU A 121 1.67 7.17 -11.23
C LEU A 121 0.14 7.08 -11.30
N THR A 122 -0.57 7.54 -10.26
CA THR A 122 -2.04 7.63 -10.29
C THR A 122 -2.51 8.52 -11.42
N ARG A 123 -1.89 9.71 -11.60
CA ARG A 123 -2.21 10.65 -12.70
C ARG A 123 -2.00 10.00 -14.07
N ALA A 124 -0.89 9.28 -14.25
CA ALA A 124 -0.56 8.65 -15.52
C ALA A 124 -1.54 7.51 -15.85
N LEU A 125 -1.76 6.57 -14.92
CA LEU A 125 -2.65 5.43 -15.15
C LEU A 125 -4.13 5.82 -15.19
N ALA A 126 -4.57 6.81 -14.40
CA ALA A 126 -5.94 7.31 -14.49
C ALA A 126 -6.25 7.90 -15.87
N LYS A 127 -5.31 8.64 -16.48
CA LYS A 127 -5.47 9.11 -17.87
C LYS A 127 -5.62 7.96 -18.87
N GLN A 128 -4.84 6.88 -18.71
CA GLN A 128 -4.97 5.68 -19.54
C GLN A 128 -6.32 4.98 -19.31
N MET A 129 -6.75 4.82 -18.04
CA MET A 129 -8.04 4.23 -17.69
C MET A 129 -9.20 5.01 -18.31
N ILE A 130 -9.17 6.35 -18.23
CA ILE A 130 -10.18 7.24 -18.82
C ILE A 130 -10.22 7.07 -20.35
N ALA A 131 -9.07 7.13 -21.02
CA ALA A 131 -8.97 6.97 -22.47
C ALA A 131 -9.47 5.60 -22.94
N ALA A 132 -9.22 4.54 -22.16
CA ALA A 132 -9.68 3.18 -22.44
C ALA A 132 -11.09 2.87 -21.89
N GLN A 133 -11.77 3.83 -21.25
CA GLN A 133 -13.07 3.67 -20.60
C GLN A 133 -13.09 2.54 -19.54
N VAL A 134 -11.98 2.32 -18.86
CA VAL A 134 -11.84 1.34 -17.77
C VAL A 134 -12.22 1.98 -16.45
N ARG A 135 -13.24 1.41 -15.78
CA ARG A 135 -13.65 1.78 -14.42
C ARG A 135 -12.70 1.11 -13.42
N GLY A 136 -11.52 1.72 -13.22
CA GLY A 136 -10.45 1.13 -12.42
C GLY A 136 -10.62 1.27 -10.91
N SER A 137 -9.71 0.60 -10.18
CA SER A 137 -9.58 0.76 -8.73
C SER A 137 -8.13 1.11 -8.37
N ILE A 138 -7.94 2.20 -7.63
CA ILE A 138 -6.64 2.67 -7.15
C ILE A 138 -6.61 2.53 -5.64
N ILE A 139 -5.59 1.85 -5.11
CA ILE A 139 -5.46 1.56 -3.69
C ILE A 139 -4.11 2.08 -3.20
N ASN A 140 -4.16 3.01 -2.26
CA ASN A 140 -2.97 3.55 -1.62
C ASN A 140 -2.71 2.82 -0.31
N ILE A 141 -1.49 2.31 -0.11
CA ILE A 141 -1.10 1.72 1.17
C ILE A 141 -0.62 2.84 2.10
N SER A 142 -1.51 3.22 3.00
CA SER A 142 -1.28 4.20 4.05
C SER A 142 -0.68 3.55 5.29
N SER A 143 -0.94 4.09 6.46
CA SER A 143 -0.45 3.58 7.75
C SER A 143 -1.27 4.18 8.89
N GLY A 144 -1.42 3.48 10.00
CA GLY A 144 -1.91 4.08 11.24
C GLY A 144 -1.09 5.28 11.73
N ALA A 145 0.11 5.47 11.18
CA ALA A 145 0.94 6.66 11.39
C ALA A 145 0.36 7.94 10.73
N SER A 146 -0.59 7.83 9.82
CA SER A 146 -1.30 8.98 9.23
C SER A 146 -2.16 9.72 10.27
N ARG A 147 -2.62 9.00 11.30
CA ARG A 147 -3.49 9.51 12.36
C ARG A 147 -2.77 9.72 13.70
N LYS A 148 -1.64 9.06 13.90
CA LYS A 148 -0.90 9.06 15.16
C LYS A 148 0.56 9.39 14.94
N MET A 149 1.02 10.50 15.52
CA MET A 149 2.45 10.85 15.46
C MET A 149 3.29 9.85 16.24
N ARG A 150 4.43 9.50 15.66
CA ARG A 150 5.46 8.67 16.31
C ARG A 150 6.77 9.45 16.34
N ARG A 151 7.38 9.49 17.51
CA ARG A 151 8.71 10.09 17.69
C ARG A 151 9.71 9.38 16.77
N THR A 152 10.67 10.11 16.23
CA THR A 152 11.71 9.67 15.30
C THR A 152 11.27 9.30 13.87
N VAL A 153 9.98 9.31 13.56
CA VAL A 153 9.45 9.01 12.22
C VAL A 153 8.40 10.03 11.76
N VAL A 154 8.53 11.27 12.22
CA VAL A 154 7.56 12.35 11.94
C VAL A 154 7.39 12.61 10.44
N PRO A 155 8.44 12.69 9.59
CA PRO A 155 8.25 12.91 8.15
C PRO A 155 7.43 11.80 7.49
N TYR A 156 7.64 10.55 7.90
CA TYR A 156 6.80 9.42 7.44
C TYR A 156 5.33 9.61 7.84
N CYS A 157 5.06 9.98 9.11
CA CYS A 157 3.69 10.23 9.57
C CYS A 157 3.01 11.32 8.72
N VAL A 158 3.72 12.42 8.46
CA VAL A 158 3.22 13.53 7.64
C VAL A 158 2.97 13.07 6.20
N SER A 159 3.88 12.31 5.60
CA SER A 159 3.72 11.81 4.23
C SER A 159 2.50 10.89 4.10
N LYS A 160 2.23 10.03 5.09
CA LYS A 160 1.05 9.14 5.08
C LYS A 160 -0.26 9.89 5.33
N ALA A 161 -0.26 10.92 6.20
CA ALA A 161 -1.40 11.80 6.36
C ALA A 161 -1.71 12.58 5.06
N ALA A 162 -0.68 13.05 4.36
CA ALA A 162 -0.83 13.69 3.06
C ALA A 162 -1.36 12.71 2.00
N LEU A 163 -0.92 11.44 1.99
CA LEU A 163 -1.41 10.41 1.09
C LEU A 163 -2.89 10.10 1.31
N ASP A 164 -3.38 10.10 2.56
CA ASP A 164 -4.80 9.94 2.86
C ASP A 164 -5.63 11.11 2.31
N ARG A 165 -5.10 12.32 2.35
CA ARG A 165 -5.76 13.49 1.73
C ARG A 165 -5.72 13.42 0.21
N LEU A 166 -4.60 13.03 -0.38
CA LEU A 166 -4.45 12.82 -1.82
C LEU A 166 -5.43 11.74 -2.33
N THR A 167 -5.62 10.65 -1.57
CA THR A 167 -6.62 9.61 -1.85
C THR A 167 -8.01 10.21 -2.02
N LYS A 168 -8.42 11.09 -1.12
CA LYS A 168 -9.74 11.76 -1.20
C LYS A 168 -9.83 12.74 -2.38
N GLY A 169 -8.75 13.46 -2.69
CA GLY A 169 -8.69 14.34 -3.84
C GLY A 169 -8.90 13.58 -5.15
N PHE A 170 -8.13 12.54 -5.40
CA PHE A 170 -8.30 11.69 -6.57
C PHE A 170 -9.67 11.00 -6.62
N ALA A 171 -10.16 10.51 -5.46
CA ALA A 171 -11.48 9.89 -5.38
C ALA A 171 -12.59 10.83 -5.84
N LEU A 172 -12.52 12.10 -5.43
CA LEU A 172 -13.50 13.12 -5.81
C LEU A 172 -13.45 13.43 -7.32
N GLU A 173 -12.22 13.64 -7.86
CA GLU A 173 -12.06 14.03 -9.26
C GLU A 173 -12.24 12.88 -10.25
N LEU A 174 -11.94 11.63 -9.85
CA LEU A 174 -12.03 10.48 -10.75
C LEU A 174 -13.38 9.74 -10.68
N ALA A 175 -14.26 10.11 -9.76
CA ALA A 175 -15.57 9.49 -9.58
C ALA A 175 -16.47 9.60 -10.83
N GLU A 176 -16.41 10.71 -11.55
CA GLU A 176 -17.18 10.91 -12.79
C GLU A 176 -16.80 9.90 -13.89
N PHE A 177 -15.57 9.36 -13.86
CA PHE A 177 -15.09 8.32 -14.78
C PHE A 177 -15.33 6.90 -14.26
N GLY A 178 -15.95 6.77 -13.08
CA GLY A 178 -16.18 5.49 -12.43
C GLY A 178 -14.91 4.84 -11.87
N ILE A 179 -13.80 5.59 -11.74
CA ILE A 179 -12.56 5.13 -11.13
C ILE A 179 -12.65 5.38 -9.62
N ARG A 180 -12.42 4.32 -8.82
CA ARG A 180 -12.44 4.39 -7.37
C ARG A 180 -11.03 4.56 -6.83
N VAL A 181 -10.86 5.38 -5.79
CA VAL A 181 -9.58 5.57 -5.12
C VAL A 181 -9.78 5.44 -3.62
N ASN A 182 -9.14 4.46 -3.00
CA ASN A 182 -9.24 4.18 -1.56
C ASN A 182 -7.86 3.96 -0.95
N ALA A 183 -7.79 3.93 0.37
CA ALA A 183 -6.57 3.58 1.10
C ALA A 183 -6.79 2.37 2.02
N VAL A 184 -5.72 1.63 2.27
CA VAL A 184 -5.62 0.64 3.35
C VAL A 184 -4.59 1.14 4.35
N GLU A 185 -4.93 1.11 5.64
CA GLU A 185 -4.01 1.34 6.75
C GLU A 185 -3.70 -0.01 7.42
N PRO A 186 -2.61 -0.69 7.07
CA PRO A 186 -2.20 -1.88 7.78
C PRO A 186 -1.79 -1.55 9.22
N GLY A 187 -1.95 -2.52 10.11
CA GLY A 187 -1.45 -2.46 11.47
C GLY A 187 0.06 -2.69 11.56
N PHE A 188 0.49 -3.12 12.73
CA PHE A 188 1.89 -3.46 12.97
C PHE A 188 2.31 -4.68 12.15
N ILE A 189 3.40 -4.54 11.40
CA ILE A 189 3.98 -5.60 10.57
C ILE A 189 5.34 -5.99 11.16
N ALA A 190 5.42 -7.22 11.64
CA ALA A 190 6.68 -7.82 12.06
C ALA A 190 7.50 -8.28 10.85
N GLY A 191 8.82 -8.28 10.96
CA GLY A 191 9.72 -8.80 9.92
C GLY A 191 10.01 -7.86 8.76
N SER A 192 9.68 -6.57 8.88
CA SER A 192 10.09 -5.57 7.90
C SER A 192 11.61 -5.46 7.85
N LYS A 193 12.20 -5.60 6.66
CA LYS A 193 13.65 -5.42 6.44
C LYS A 193 14.12 -3.98 6.69
N VAL A 194 13.19 -3.03 6.70
CA VAL A 194 13.47 -1.59 6.86
C VAL A 194 13.47 -1.19 8.33
N SER A 195 12.66 -1.82 9.16
CA SER A 195 12.64 -1.61 10.60
C SER A 195 13.28 -2.82 11.28
N LEU A 196 14.56 -2.77 11.57
CA LEU A 196 15.32 -3.80 12.30
C LEU A 196 14.80 -3.90 13.75
N LEU A 197 13.61 -4.46 13.92
CA LEU A 197 12.96 -4.58 15.23
C LEU A 197 13.52 -5.79 15.98
N THR A 198 13.81 -5.61 17.28
CA THR A 198 14.17 -6.71 18.17
C THR A 198 12.94 -7.58 18.46
N GLU A 199 13.15 -8.86 18.78
CA GLU A 199 12.06 -9.78 19.19
C GLU A 199 11.28 -9.22 20.38
N GLU A 200 11.96 -8.67 21.37
CA GLU A 200 11.34 -8.01 22.53
C GLU A 200 10.41 -6.86 22.12
N HIS A 201 10.81 -6.04 21.15
CA HIS A 201 9.97 -4.96 20.63
C HIS A 201 8.74 -5.50 19.88
N VAL A 202 8.91 -6.58 19.13
CA VAL A 202 7.82 -7.25 18.42
C VAL A 202 6.81 -7.83 19.41
N GLU A 203 7.28 -8.51 20.46
CA GLU A 203 6.41 -9.06 21.52
C GLU A 203 5.66 -7.96 22.29
N ALA A 204 6.38 -6.94 22.75
CA ALA A 204 5.78 -5.82 23.48
C ALA A 204 4.73 -5.07 22.63
N THR A 205 5.03 -4.85 21.34
CA THR A 205 4.08 -4.18 20.44
C THR A 205 2.88 -5.08 20.17
N SER A 206 3.08 -6.38 19.92
CA SER A 206 2.02 -7.35 19.67
C SER A 206 1.09 -7.47 20.87
N GLY A 207 1.63 -7.50 22.10
CA GLY A 207 0.85 -7.52 23.34
C GLY A 207 0.02 -6.27 23.58
N SER A 208 0.34 -5.14 22.94
CA SER A 208 -0.45 -3.90 23.02
C SER A 208 -1.59 -3.83 21.99
N ILE A 209 -1.62 -4.73 21.00
CA ILE A 209 -2.67 -4.80 19.98
C ILE A 209 -3.89 -5.54 20.58
N PRO A 210 -5.11 -5.02 20.50
CA PRO A 210 -6.30 -5.68 21.06
C PRO A 210 -6.51 -7.12 20.55
N LEU A 211 -6.24 -7.40 19.26
CA LEU A 211 -6.31 -8.77 18.72
C LEU A 211 -5.06 -9.61 19.01
N GLY A 212 -4.07 -9.12 19.76
CA GLY A 212 -2.95 -9.86 20.33
C GLY A 212 -1.88 -10.32 19.34
N ARG A 213 -1.87 -9.83 18.09
CA ARG A 213 -0.91 -10.26 17.08
C ARG A 213 -0.60 -9.17 16.05
N PRO A 214 0.55 -9.22 15.37
CA PRO A 214 0.83 -8.37 14.23
C PRO A 214 -0.08 -8.72 13.04
N SER A 215 -0.13 -7.82 12.05
CA SER A 215 -0.80 -8.07 10.77
C SER A 215 -0.10 -9.19 9.99
N SER A 216 -0.90 -10.01 9.35
CA SER A 216 -0.45 -11.09 8.46
C SER A 216 -0.69 -10.75 6.99
N ALA A 217 -0.14 -11.60 6.09
CA ALA A 217 -0.38 -11.51 4.65
C ALA A 217 -1.88 -11.56 4.31
N ALA A 218 -2.64 -12.42 5.01
CA ALA A 218 -4.07 -12.55 4.78
C ALA A 218 -4.85 -11.30 5.22
N ASP A 219 -4.46 -10.62 6.31
CA ASP A 219 -5.14 -9.42 6.76
C ASP A 219 -5.03 -8.30 5.74
N VAL A 220 -3.83 -8.07 5.22
CA VAL A 220 -3.57 -7.03 4.23
C VAL A 220 -4.09 -7.44 2.85
N GLY A 221 -3.76 -8.66 2.39
CA GLY A 221 -4.16 -9.17 1.09
C GLY A 221 -5.67 -9.14 0.91
N ASN A 222 -6.45 -9.70 1.84
CA ASN A 222 -7.91 -9.71 1.77
C ASN A 222 -8.52 -8.31 1.72
N SER A 223 -7.93 -7.35 2.44
CA SER A 223 -8.40 -5.97 2.47
C SER A 223 -8.19 -5.26 1.12
N VAL A 224 -7.05 -5.50 0.50
CA VAL A 224 -6.71 -4.95 -0.82
C VAL A 224 -7.57 -5.61 -1.90
N LEU A 225 -7.74 -6.95 -1.88
CA LEU A 225 -8.64 -7.66 -2.79
C LEU A 225 -10.09 -7.17 -2.67
N PHE A 226 -10.58 -6.95 -1.44
CA PHE A 226 -11.92 -6.38 -1.23
C PHE A 226 -12.08 -5.02 -1.88
N LEU A 227 -11.16 -4.07 -1.63
CA LEU A 227 -11.23 -2.73 -2.23
C LEU A 227 -11.04 -2.75 -3.75
N ALA A 228 -10.31 -3.72 -4.28
CA ALA A 228 -10.12 -3.90 -5.72
C ALA A 228 -11.37 -4.42 -6.41
N SER A 229 -12.17 -5.26 -5.74
CA SER A 229 -13.30 -6.00 -6.29
C SER A 229 -14.59 -5.17 -6.41
N ASP A 230 -15.58 -5.75 -7.08
CA ASP A 230 -16.93 -5.19 -7.20
C ASP A 230 -17.69 -5.19 -5.85
N ALA A 231 -17.24 -5.97 -4.86
CA ALA A 231 -17.79 -5.89 -3.50
C ALA A 231 -17.62 -4.51 -2.86
N ALA A 232 -16.65 -3.71 -3.34
CA ALA A 232 -16.42 -2.33 -2.93
C ALA A 232 -16.86 -1.30 -3.98
N ALA A 233 -17.78 -1.66 -4.90
CA ALA A 233 -18.19 -0.80 -6.02
C ALA A 233 -18.74 0.58 -5.59
N TYR A 234 -19.27 0.71 -4.38
CA TYR A 234 -19.80 1.97 -3.84
C TYR A 234 -18.84 2.65 -2.83
N MET A 235 -17.54 2.22 -2.82
CA MET A 235 -16.53 2.79 -1.94
C MET A 235 -15.50 3.57 -2.73
N THR A 236 -15.42 4.87 -2.49
CA THR A 236 -14.35 5.76 -2.98
C THR A 236 -14.03 6.81 -1.92
N GLY A 237 -12.78 7.25 -1.82
CA GLY A 237 -12.31 8.21 -0.82
C GLY A 237 -12.23 7.66 0.61
N SER A 238 -12.40 6.35 0.79
CA SER A 238 -12.39 5.70 2.10
C SER A 238 -10.99 5.24 2.48
N THR A 239 -10.72 5.20 3.78
CA THR A 239 -9.53 4.57 4.35
C THR A 239 -9.97 3.38 5.20
N LEU A 240 -9.58 2.17 4.79
CA LEU A 240 -9.88 0.93 5.50
C LEU A 240 -8.75 0.62 6.49
N THR A 241 -9.04 0.74 7.77
CA THR A 241 -8.09 0.41 8.84
C THR A 241 -8.13 -1.09 9.12
N VAL A 242 -6.96 -1.74 9.09
CA VAL A 242 -6.77 -3.19 9.28
C VAL A 242 -5.61 -3.40 10.24
N ASP A 243 -5.80 -3.08 11.51
CA ASP A 243 -4.73 -2.94 12.50
C ASP A 243 -4.95 -3.73 13.81
N GLY A 244 -5.93 -4.60 13.84
CA GLY A 244 -6.24 -5.39 15.02
C GLY A 244 -6.71 -4.56 16.23
N GLY A 245 -7.13 -3.31 15.98
CA GLY A 245 -7.55 -2.37 17.04
C GLY A 245 -6.40 -1.52 17.61
N ASN A 246 -5.19 -1.59 17.04
CA ASN A 246 -4.01 -0.87 17.57
C ASN A 246 -4.19 0.65 17.62
N SER A 247 -5.08 1.22 16.82
CA SER A 247 -5.31 2.67 16.75
C SER A 247 -6.48 3.17 17.60
N ILE A 248 -7.31 2.28 18.17
CA ILE A 248 -8.55 2.71 18.87
C ILE A 248 -8.34 3.03 20.34
N GLY A 249 -7.21 2.61 20.94
CA GLY A 249 -6.98 2.87 22.37
C GLY A 249 -5.78 2.10 22.94
N SER A 250 -5.76 2.01 24.26
CA SER A 250 -4.75 1.29 25.03
C SER A 250 -5.38 0.13 25.79
N MET A 251 -4.71 -1.00 25.83
CA MET A 251 -5.07 -2.15 26.66
C MET A 251 -4.68 -1.96 28.14
N ALA A 252 -3.94 -0.88 28.46
CA ALA A 252 -3.51 -0.61 29.83
C ALA A 252 -4.70 -0.34 30.76
N VAL A 253 -4.69 -0.99 31.91
CA VAL A 253 -5.68 -0.78 32.97
C VAL A 253 -5.10 0.14 34.06
N TYR A 254 -5.64 1.36 34.14
CA TYR A 254 -5.12 2.39 35.05
C TYR A 254 -5.85 2.42 36.41
N GLN A 255 -6.87 1.62 36.59
CA GLN A 255 -7.67 1.55 37.83
C GLN A 255 -7.82 0.09 38.22
N ALA A 256 -7.93 -0.15 39.56
CA ALA A 256 -8.31 -1.47 40.05
C ALA A 256 -9.71 -1.82 39.53
N LYS A 257 -9.78 -2.74 38.58
CA LYS A 257 -11.03 -3.25 38.00
C LYS A 257 -11.22 -4.70 38.35
N LYS A 258 -12.47 -5.14 38.34
CA LYS A 258 -12.81 -6.57 38.45
C LYS A 258 -12.11 -7.34 37.31
N SER A 259 -11.82 -8.61 37.61
CA SER A 259 -11.28 -9.53 36.59
C SER A 259 -12.10 -9.48 35.29
N PRO A 260 -11.49 -9.68 34.13
CA PRO A 260 -12.23 -9.88 32.88
C PRO A 260 -13.27 -11.00 33.05
N LEU A 261 -14.36 -10.92 32.31
CA LEU A 261 -15.41 -11.94 32.26
C LEU A 261 -14.86 -13.27 31.79
#